data_4bc04b037aaa05d4c499af7cefe42328
#
_entry.id   4bc04b037aaa05d4c499af7cefe42328
#
_cell.length_a   1.000
_cell.length_b   1.000
_cell.length_c   1.000
_cell.angle_alpha   90.00
_cell.angle_beta   90.00
_cell.angle_gamma   90.00
#
_symmetry.space_group_name_H-M   'P 1'
#
loop_
_entity.id
_entity.type
_entity.pdbx_description
1 polymer ?
#
loop_
_entity_poly.entity_id
_entity_poly.type
_entity_poly.pdbx_seq_one_letter_code
_entity_poly.pdbx_strand_id
1 'polypeptide(L)'
;MLELLSRITNIPNLHADPQLYASGLAQGSNGSFLNVHIDNSSHPVEPWYRRLNLLVYLNKEWTEEKGGHLELWNKNMSESRAILPIFNRMTIFATNKQSWHGHRHVNTPDGDTRKSINIYYFTKESPDGSDYYHVTSFKARKNETINKILYPIDNLVRTTVRNLRSNKDSHAILLSKKDDLEQESQNE
;
A
#
# COMPACT_ATOMS: atom_id res chain seq x y z
N MET A 1 13.50 -13.42 6.91
CA MET A 1 12.74 -12.56 5.97
C MET A 1 13.01 -11.09 6.20
N LEU A 2 12.78 -10.53 7.39
CA LEU A 2 13.00 -9.10 7.68
C LEU A 2 14.43 -8.63 7.34
N GLU A 3 15.45 -9.37 7.76
CA GLU A 3 16.85 -9.04 7.43
C GLU A 3 17.09 -9.01 5.92
N LEU A 4 16.56 -9.97 5.18
CA LEU A 4 16.65 -9.98 3.71
C LEU A 4 15.96 -8.75 3.11
N LEU A 5 14.76 -8.42 3.56
CA LEU A 5 14.03 -7.22 3.09
C LEU A 5 14.81 -5.94 3.39
N SER A 6 15.36 -5.79 4.60
CA SER A 6 16.17 -4.63 4.97
C SER A 6 17.42 -4.50 4.08
N ARG A 7 18.08 -5.62 3.77
CA ARG A 7 19.27 -5.63 2.89
C ARG A 7 18.95 -5.24 1.46
N ILE A 8 17.91 -5.81 0.84
CA ILE A 8 17.58 -5.55 -0.57
C ILE A 8 16.93 -4.17 -0.78
N THR A 9 16.28 -3.61 0.24
CA THR A 9 15.61 -2.31 0.14
C THR A 9 16.42 -1.16 0.75
N ASN A 10 17.49 -1.48 1.48
CA ASN A 10 18.27 -0.54 2.27
C ASN A 10 17.42 0.26 3.28
N ILE A 11 16.35 -0.36 3.80
CA ILE A 11 15.51 0.21 4.85
C ILE A 11 15.84 -0.52 6.16
N PRO A 12 16.48 0.13 7.13
CA PRO A 12 16.79 -0.47 8.42
C PRO A 12 15.53 -0.61 9.28
N ASN A 13 15.63 -1.41 10.34
CA ASN A 13 14.63 -1.55 11.40
C ASN A 13 13.21 -1.90 10.89
N LEU A 14 13.11 -2.63 9.77
CA LEU A 14 11.83 -3.12 9.29
C LEU A 14 11.22 -4.13 10.27
N HIS A 15 9.95 -3.97 10.57
CA HIS A 15 9.18 -4.94 11.34
C HIS A 15 7.83 -5.23 10.68
N ALA A 16 7.29 -6.41 10.97
CA ALA A 16 5.94 -6.78 10.59
C ALA A 16 4.96 -6.38 11.70
N ASP A 17 3.71 -6.15 11.33
CA ASP A 17 2.63 -5.98 12.30
C ASP A 17 2.15 -7.37 12.77
N PRO A 18 2.23 -7.69 14.07
CA PRO A 18 1.72 -8.95 14.62
C PRO A 18 0.20 -9.10 14.45
N GLN A 19 -0.55 -8.00 14.35
CA GLN A 19 -1.99 -8.00 14.14
C GLN A 19 -2.38 -8.02 12.66
N LEU A 20 -1.40 -8.02 11.75
CA LEU A 20 -1.59 -8.08 10.29
C LEU A 20 -2.52 -6.97 9.76
N TYR A 21 -2.42 -5.76 10.29
CA TYR A 21 -3.23 -4.64 9.83
C TYR A 21 -3.13 -4.45 8.30
N ALA A 22 -4.28 -4.45 7.65
CA ALA A 22 -4.45 -4.40 6.19
C ALA A 22 -3.70 -5.51 5.42
N SER A 23 -3.04 -6.45 6.12
CA SER A 23 -2.40 -7.64 5.56
C SER A 23 -3.37 -8.82 5.52
N GLY A 24 -3.10 -9.82 4.70
CA GLY A 24 -3.88 -11.04 4.65
C GLY A 24 -4.05 -11.59 3.24
N LEU A 25 -5.04 -12.45 3.10
CA LEU A 25 -5.43 -13.05 1.81
C LEU A 25 -6.36 -12.08 1.06
N ALA A 26 -6.03 -11.83 -0.20
CA ALA A 26 -6.88 -11.11 -1.13
C ALA A 26 -7.30 -12.05 -2.26
N GLN A 27 -8.58 -12.00 -2.62
CA GLN A 27 -9.15 -12.77 -3.70
C GLN A 27 -10.01 -11.89 -4.59
N GLY A 28 -9.83 -11.99 -5.90
CA GLY A 28 -10.62 -11.29 -6.91
C GLY A 28 -11.20 -12.27 -7.94
N SER A 29 -12.52 -12.20 -8.16
CA SER A 29 -13.23 -12.96 -9.18
C SER A 29 -13.17 -12.28 -10.55
N ASN A 30 -13.79 -12.91 -11.54
CA ASN A 30 -13.95 -12.34 -12.88
C ASN A 30 -14.49 -10.90 -12.82
N GLY A 31 -13.90 -10.00 -13.61
CA GLY A 31 -14.24 -8.57 -13.65
C GLY A 31 -13.67 -7.72 -12.51
N SER A 32 -13.11 -8.32 -11.45
CA SER A 32 -12.50 -7.55 -10.36
C SER A 32 -11.27 -6.77 -10.83
N PHE A 33 -11.06 -5.60 -10.27
CA PHE A 33 -9.91 -4.75 -10.53
C PHE A 33 -9.61 -3.88 -9.30
N LEU A 34 -8.45 -3.26 -9.28
CA LEU A 34 -8.08 -2.30 -8.26
C LEU A 34 -7.65 -0.99 -8.92
N ASN A 35 -8.31 0.09 -8.56
CA ASN A 35 -7.97 1.42 -9.04
C ASN A 35 -6.52 1.78 -8.66
N VAL A 36 -5.87 2.57 -9.50
CA VAL A 36 -4.53 3.03 -9.19
C VAL A 36 -4.58 3.99 -8.00
N HIS A 37 -3.80 3.68 -6.99
CA HIS A 37 -3.76 4.41 -5.73
C HIS A 37 -2.35 4.38 -5.11
N ILE A 38 -2.17 5.20 -4.11
CA ILE A 38 -1.10 5.05 -3.11
C ILE A 38 -1.73 4.62 -1.79
N ASP A 39 -1.06 3.74 -1.06
CA ASP A 39 -1.46 3.36 0.28
C ASP A 39 -1.29 4.53 1.27
N ASN A 40 -2.04 4.53 2.36
CA ASN A 40 -1.77 5.44 3.47
C ASN A 40 -0.40 5.14 4.11
N SER A 41 0.24 6.18 4.62
CA SER A 41 1.64 6.11 5.09
C SER A 41 1.83 5.58 6.50
N SER A 42 0.79 5.44 7.30
CA SER A 42 0.91 5.13 8.72
C SER A 42 0.03 3.97 9.15
N HIS A 43 0.42 3.30 10.23
CA HIS A 43 -0.44 2.38 10.95
C HIS A 43 -1.59 3.16 11.65
N PRO A 44 -2.80 2.59 11.80
CA PRO A 44 -3.96 3.33 12.37
C PRO A 44 -3.88 3.49 13.89
N VAL A 45 -3.16 2.63 14.57
CA VAL A 45 -3.07 2.58 16.05
C VAL A 45 -1.67 2.86 16.53
N GLU A 46 -0.68 2.22 15.91
CA GLU A 46 0.71 2.32 16.33
C GLU A 46 1.43 3.48 15.65
N PRO A 47 2.45 4.09 16.27
CA PRO A 47 3.23 5.20 15.70
C PRO A 47 4.23 4.70 14.65
N TRP A 48 3.77 3.91 13.70
CA TRP A 48 4.58 3.26 12.69
C TRP A 48 4.32 3.81 11.30
N TYR A 49 5.38 3.94 10.53
CA TYR A 49 5.34 4.35 9.13
C TYR A 49 5.37 3.14 8.22
N ARG A 50 4.41 3.04 7.31
CA ARG A 50 4.38 1.99 6.30
C ARG A 50 5.51 2.21 5.29
N ARG A 51 6.32 1.16 5.06
CA ARG A 51 7.54 1.25 4.24
C ARG A 51 7.50 0.34 3.02
N LEU A 52 6.99 -0.87 3.16
CA LEU A 52 6.97 -1.86 2.09
C LEU A 52 5.60 -2.52 2.01
N ASN A 53 5.22 -2.86 0.78
CA ASN A 53 4.17 -3.80 0.47
C ASN A 53 4.81 -5.03 -0.20
N LEU A 54 4.51 -6.21 0.32
CA LEU A 54 4.93 -7.50 -0.21
C LEU A 54 3.69 -8.28 -0.63
N LEU A 55 3.70 -8.74 -1.87
CA LEU A 55 2.63 -9.55 -2.46
C LEU A 55 3.22 -10.92 -2.84
N VAL A 56 2.59 -12.00 -2.39
CA VAL A 56 2.88 -13.36 -2.86
C VAL A 56 1.67 -13.88 -3.61
N TYR A 57 1.85 -14.25 -4.87
CA TYR A 57 0.75 -14.74 -5.70
C TYR A 57 0.60 -16.26 -5.60
N LEU A 58 -0.66 -16.72 -5.57
CA LEU A 58 -1.03 -18.11 -5.34
C LEU A 58 -1.75 -18.74 -6.55
N ASN A 59 -1.62 -18.16 -7.74
CA ASN A 59 -2.40 -18.52 -8.92
C ASN A 59 -1.63 -19.50 -9.80
N LYS A 60 -1.92 -20.79 -9.65
CA LYS A 60 -1.42 -21.82 -10.58
C LYS A 60 -2.02 -21.62 -11.98
N GLU A 61 -1.25 -21.95 -13.03
CA GLU A 61 -1.71 -21.90 -14.42
C GLU A 61 -2.34 -20.54 -14.82
N TRP A 62 -1.81 -19.45 -14.26
CA TRP A 62 -2.27 -18.09 -14.56
C TRP A 62 -1.59 -17.55 -15.81
N THR A 63 -2.37 -17.20 -16.82
CA THR A 63 -1.89 -16.73 -18.13
C THR A 63 -2.11 -15.22 -18.30
N GLU A 64 -1.53 -14.66 -19.37
CA GLU A 64 -1.70 -13.24 -19.72
C GLU A 64 -3.16 -12.87 -19.96
N GLU A 65 -3.95 -13.79 -20.58
CA GLU A 65 -5.35 -13.59 -20.92
C GLU A 65 -6.25 -13.50 -19.68
N LYS A 66 -5.86 -14.17 -18.58
CA LYS A 66 -6.57 -14.05 -17.28
C LYS A 66 -6.40 -12.68 -16.64
N GLY A 67 -5.48 -11.87 -17.11
CA GLY A 67 -5.33 -10.49 -16.66
C GLY A 67 -4.93 -10.34 -15.19
N GLY A 68 -5.49 -9.36 -14.50
CA GLY A 68 -5.24 -9.11 -13.07
C GLY A 68 -3.80 -8.69 -12.74
N HIS A 69 -3.03 -8.23 -13.74
CA HIS A 69 -1.65 -7.78 -13.56
C HIS A 69 -1.55 -6.68 -12.51
N LEU A 70 -0.60 -6.81 -11.60
CA LEU A 70 -0.19 -5.66 -10.78
C LEU A 70 0.43 -4.60 -11.69
N GLU A 71 -0.03 -3.39 -11.56
CA GLU A 71 0.54 -2.22 -12.24
C GLU A 71 1.31 -1.38 -11.23
N LEU A 72 2.57 -1.12 -11.52
CA LEU A 72 3.39 -0.15 -10.81
C LEU A 72 3.63 1.04 -11.74
N TRP A 73 3.21 2.22 -11.35
CA TRP A 73 3.26 3.42 -12.16
C TRP A 73 4.33 4.39 -11.68
N ASN A 74 4.95 5.12 -12.61
CA ASN A 74 5.82 6.23 -12.26
C ASN A 74 5.00 7.42 -11.72
N LYS A 75 5.68 8.39 -11.10
CA LYS A 75 5.07 9.59 -10.48
C LYS A 75 4.06 10.29 -11.37
N ASN A 76 4.35 10.41 -12.67
CA ASN A 76 3.57 11.19 -13.63
C ASN A 76 2.48 10.37 -14.33
N MET A 77 2.33 9.08 -14.01
CA MET A 77 1.40 8.18 -14.69
C MET A 77 1.64 8.06 -16.21
N SER A 78 2.86 8.31 -16.66
CA SER A 78 3.24 8.21 -18.06
C SER A 78 3.60 6.79 -18.47
N GLU A 79 4.19 6.04 -17.54
CA GLU A 79 4.69 4.68 -17.74
C GLU A 79 4.28 3.77 -16.59
N SER A 80 4.06 2.50 -16.91
CA SER A 80 3.79 1.47 -15.90
C SER A 80 4.52 0.18 -16.24
N ARG A 81 4.85 -0.57 -15.19
CA ARG A 81 5.28 -1.96 -15.31
C ARG A 81 4.11 -2.86 -14.88
N ALA A 82 3.72 -3.77 -15.76
CA ALA A 82 2.73 -4.80 -15.47
C ALA A 82 3.44 -6.10 -15.00
N ILE A 83 2.95 -6.68 -13.94
CA ILE A 83 3.49 -7.90 -13.33
C ILE A 83 2.38 -8.94 -13.29
N LEU A 84 2.55 -10.02 -14.05
CA LEU A 84 1.60 -11.13 -14.07
C LEU A 84 1.58 -11.85 -12.72
N PRO A 85 0.41 -12.08 -12.09
CA PRO A 85 0.31 -12.65 -10.75
C PRO A 85 0.39 -14.19 -10.73
N ILE A 86 1.47 -14.76 -11.25
CA ILE A 86 1.67 -16.23 -11.34
C ILE A 86 2.05 -16.83 -9.98
N PHE A 87 1.76 -18.12 -9.83
CA PHE A 87 2.08 -18.86 -8.61
C PHE A 87 3.55 -18.73 -8.19
N ASN A 88 3.76 -18.61 -6.89
CA ASN A 88 5.07 -18.47 -6.25
C ASN A 88 5.90 -17.25 -6.70
N ARG A 89 5.27 -16.26 -7.36
CA ARG A 89 5.90 -14.96 -7.60
C ARG A 89 5.71 -14.07 -6.40
N MET A 90 6.78 -13.47 -5.95
CA MET A 90 6.78 -12.43 -4.92
C MET A 90 7.10 -11.08 -5.57
N THR A 91 6.36 -10.05 -5.20
CA THR A 91 6.61 -8.68 -5.60
C THR A 91 6.74 -7.82 -4.35
N ILE A 92 7.79 -7.02 -4.29
CA ILE A 92 8.05 -6.08 -3.20
C ILE A 92 8.17 -4.69 -3.79
N PHE A 93 7.52 -3.71 -3.20
CA PHE A 93 7.70 -2.31 -3.57
C PHE A 93 7.60 -1.40 -2.36
N ALA A 94 8.35 -0.29 -2.41
CA ALA A 94 8.29 0.74 -1.37
C ALA A 94 6.97 1.48 -1.41
N THR A 95 6.37 1.74 -0.24
CA THR A 95 5.18 2.56 -0.10
C THR A 95 5.58 4.00 0.22
N ASN A 96 5.18 4.94 -0.63
CA ASN A 96 5.47 6.36 -0.48
C ASN A 96 4.45 7.21 -1.26
N LYS A 97 4.60 8.54 -1.22
CA LYS A 97 3.72 9.50 -1.92
C LYS A 97 3.69 9.36 -3.45
N GLN A 98 4.48 8.47 -4.02
CA GLN A 98 4.62 8.28 -5.47
C GLN A 98 4.48 6.82 -5.90
N SER A 99 4.26 5.89 -4.99
CA SER A 99 4.13 4.46 -5.26
C SER A 99 2.76 4.09 -5.81
N TRP A 100 2.39 4.70 -6.93
CA TRP A 100 1.12 4.48 -7.61
C TRP A 100 1.02 3.05 -8.10
N HIS A 101 0.02 2.32 -7.63
CA HIS A 101 -0.19 0.93 -7.99
C HIS A 101 -1.67 0.54 -8.00
N GLY A 102 -1.97 -0.55 -8.68
CA GLY A 102 -3.29 -1.13 -8.79
C GLY A 102 -3.23 -2.47 -9.50
N HIS A 103 -4.34 -3.03 -9.89
CA HIS A 103 -4.33 -4.18 -10.80
C HIS A 103 -5.41 -4.05 -11.87
N ARG A 104 -5.10 -4.59 -13.04
CA ARG A 104 -6.02 -4.66 -14.18
C ARG A 104 -7.19 -5.60 -13.90
N HIS A 105 -8.19 -5.51 -14.74
CA HIS A 105 -9.33 -6.43 -14.69
C HIS A 105 -8.87 -7.88 -14.75
N VAL A 106 -9.48 -8.69 -13.92
CA VAL A 106 -9.40 -10.15 -13.95
C VAL A 106 -10.40 -10.65 -14.98
N ASN A 107 -9.95 -11.51 -15.87
CA ASN A 107 -10.76 -12.11 -16.94
C ASN A 107 -10.72 -13.63 -16.79
N THR A 108 -11.62 -14.17 -15.98
CA THR A 108 -11.70 -15.58 -15.63
C THR A 108 -13.14 -16.08 -15.71
N PRO A 109 -13.72 -16.13 -16.94
CA PRO A 109 -15.10 -16.61 -17.15
C PRO A 109 -15.28 -18.07 -16.72
N ASP A 110 -14.20 -18.85 -16.62
CA ASP A 110 -14.13 -20.22 -16.12
C ASP A 110 -14.31 -20.35 -14.59
N GLY A 111 -14.40 -19.23 -13.87
CA GLY A 111 -14.60 -19.21 -12.43
C GLY A 111 -13.30 -19.19 -11.60
N ASP A 112 -12.14 -19.16 -12.23
CA ASP A 112 -10.86 -18.96 -11.54
C ASP A 112 -10.85 -17.61 -10.80
N THR A 113 -10.02 -17.52 -9.76
CA THR A 113 -9.89 -16.30 -8.96
C THR A 113 -8.44 -15.91 -8.78
N ARG A 114 -8.17 -14.61 -8.88
CA ARG A 114 -6.86 -14.02 -8.58
C ARG A 114 -6.64 -14.01 -7.07
N LYS A 115 -5.60 -14.67 -6.60
CA LYS A 115 -5.29 -14.82 -5.18
C LYS A 115 -3.89 -14.27 -4.88
N SER A 116 -3.78 -13.53 -3.78
CA SER A 116 -2.49 -13.07 -3.26
C SER A 116 -2.49 -13.01 -1.73
N ILE A 117 -1.32 -13.17 -1.14
CA ILE A 117 -1.05 -12.77 0.24
C ILE A 117 -0.42 -11.39 0.18
N ASN A 118 -0.97 -10.44 0.92
CA ASN A 118 -0.44 -9.09 1.04
C ASN A 118 0.11 -8.90 2.45
N ILE A 119 1.32 -8.40 2.58
CA ILE A 119 1.97 -8.14 3.87
C ILE A 119 2.59 -6.75 3.82
N TYR A 120 2.31 -5.94 4.83
CA TYR A 120 2.93 -4.63 5.00
C TYR A 120 4.03 -4.68 6.06
N TYR A 121 5.08 -3.92 5.79
CA TYR A 121 6.19 -3.74 6.73
C TYR A 121 6.33 -2.26 7.08
N PHE A 122 6.73 -2.04 8.32
CA PHE A 122 6.75 -0.72 8.94
C PHE A 122 8.13 -0.41 9.52
N THR A 123 8.36 0.86 9.84
CA THR A 123 9.44 1.33 10.70
C THR A 123 8.85 2.29 11.74
N LYS A 124 9.49 2.39 12.90
CA LYS A 124 9.17 3.43 13.89
C LYS A 124 9.70 4.80 13.44
N GLU A 125 10.83 4.79 12.74
CA GLU A 125 11.47 5.98 12.21
C GLU A 125 10.76 6.49 10.95
N SER A 126 10.63 7.81 10.84
CA SER A 126 10.09 8.46 9.65
C SER A 126 10.96 8.21 8.41
N PRO A 127 10.37 8.05 7.22
CA PRO A 127 11.10 7.90 5.96
C PRO A 127 12.04 9.04 5.60
N ASP A 128 11.70 10.27 6.02
CA ASP A 128 12.41 11.51 5.65
C ASP A 128 12.72 12.42 6.85
N GLY A 129 12.55 11.92 8.08
CA GLY A 129 12.78 12.67 9.31
C GLY A 129 11.71 13.70 9.64
N SER A 130 10.71 13.88 8.77
CA SER A 130 9.54 14.72 9.02
C SER A 130 8.37 13.86 9.49
N ASP A 131 7.27 14.52 9.86
CA ASP A 131 6.00 13.84 10.01
C ASP A 131 5.46 13.38 8.64
N TYR A 132 5.92 12.22 8.22
CA TYR A 132 5.65 11.64 6.92
C TYR A 132 4.26 11.05 6.84
N TYR A 133 3.29 11.91 6.52
CA TYR A 133 1.91 11.50 6.47
C TYR A 133 1.22 11.75 5.11
N HIS A 134 0.47 10.76 4.66
CA HIS A 134 -0.51 10.88 3.56
C HIS A 134 -1.61 9.81 3.67
N VAL A 135 -2.78 10.15 3.16
CA VAL A 135 -3.92 9.23 3.04
C VAL A 135 -3.81 8.41 1.76
N THR A 136 -4.54 7.31 1.71
CA THR A 136 -4.83 6.62 0.46
C THR A 136 -5.45 7.60 -0.53
N SER A 137 -4.81 7.74 -1.68
CA SER A 137 -5.23 8.63 -2.74
C SER A 137 -5.29 7.89 -4.07
N PHE A 138 -6.16 8.32 -4.98
CA PHE A 138 -6.40 7.66 -6.24
C PHE A 138 -5.96 8.52 -7.43
N LYS A 139 -5.53 7.86 -8.51
CA LYS A 139 -5.28 8.46 -9.82
C LYS A 139 -5.96 7.66 -10.92
N ALA A 140 -6.48 8.36 -11.92
CA ALA A 140 -7.08 7.75 -13.09
C ALA A 140 -6.02 7.26 -14.08
N ARG A 141 -6.26 6.13 -14.71
CA ARG A 141 -5.50 5.69 -15.90
C ARG A 141 -5.79 6.60 -17.09
N LYS A 142 -4.94 6.55 -18.12
CA LYS A 142 -5.07 7.46 -19.30
C LYS A 142 -6.44 7.37 -20.00
N ASN A 143 -7.05 6.20 -20.02
CA ASN A 143 -8.35 5.91 -20.65
C ASN A 143 -9.57 6.16 -19.73
N GLU A 144 -9.36 6.54 -18.47
CA GLU A 144 -10.43 6.76 -17.48
C GLU A 144 -10.79 8.25 -17.39
N THR A 145 -11.46 8.79 -18.42
CA THR A 145 -11.70 10.23 -18.54
C THR A 145 -12.53 10.80 -17.39
N ILE A 146 -13.57 10.11 -16.95
CA ILE A 146 -14.44 10.53 -15.84
C ILE A 146 -13.67 10.54 -14.52
N ASN A 147 -12.88 9.51 -14.28
CA ASN A 147 -12.10 9.37 -13.05
C ASN A 147 -10.98 10.43 -12.92
N LYS A 148 -10.51 11.01 -14.04
CA LYS A 148 -9.57 12.14 -14.02
C LYS A 148 -10.16 13.38 -13.33
N ILE A 149 -11.47 13.51 -13.31
CA ILE A 149 -12.17 14.61 -12.63
C ILE A 149 -12.59 14.19 -11.21
N LEU A 150 -13.10 12.97 -11.05
CA LEU A 150 -13.67 12.52 -9.79
C LEU A 150 -12.59 12.25 -8.73
N TYR A 151 -11.47 11.61 -9.08
CA TYR A 151 -10.45 11.26 -8.10
C TYR A 151 -9.76 12.45 -7.43
N PRO A 152 -9.39 13.54 -8.14
CA PRO A 152 -8.87 14.73 -7.47
C PRO A 152 -9.85 15.33 -6.45
N ILE A 153 -11.16 15.32 -6.77
CA ILE A 153 -12.21 15.81 -5.85
C ILE A 153 -12.32 14.88 -4.64
N ASP A 154 -12.39 13.57 -4.84
CA ASP A 154 -12.45 12.58 -3.75
C ASP A 154 -11.20 12.67 -2.85
N ASN A 155 -10.02 12.77 -3.43
CA ASN A 155 -8.76 12.95 -2.70
C ASN A 155 -8.75 14.23 -1.86
N LEU A 156 -9.27 15.33 -2.42
CA LEU A 156 -9.39 16.61 -1.70
C LEU A 156 -10.36 16.49 -0.52
N VAL A 157 -11.54 15.89 -0.75
CA VAL A 157 -12.54 15.67 0.30
C VAL A 157 -11.99 14.80 1.42
N ARG A 158 -11.36 13.67 1.09
CA ARG A 158 -10.72 12.76 2.08
C ARG A 158 -9.66 13.48 2.89
N THR A 159 -8.79 14.24 2.23
CA THR A 159 -7.75 15.01 2.90
C THR A 159 -8.34 16.07 3.82
N THR A 160 -9.36 16.80 3.35
CA THR A 160 -10.03 17.86 4.13
C THR A 160 -10.78 17.28 5.33
N VAL A 161 -11.61 16.26 5.13
CA VAL A 161 -12.35 15.59 6.22
C VAL A 161 -11.39 15.07 7.27
N ARG A 162 -10.27 14.52 6.85
CA ARG A 162 -9.28 14.06 7.80
C ARG A 162 -8.56 15.19 8.52
N ASN A 163 -8.10 16.22 7.83
CA ASN A 163 -7.48 17.38 8.48
C ASN A 163 -8.41 17.99 9.53
N LEU A 164 -9.73 17.99 9.27
CA LEU A 164 -10.74 18.41 10.24
C LEU A 164 -10.89 17.44 11.43
N ARG A 165 -10.70 16.14 11.19
CA ARG A 165 -10.73 15.10 12.24
C ARG A 165 -9.39 14.96 12.96
N SER A 166 -8.27 15.05 12.24
CA SER A 166 -6.90 14.88 12.73
C SER A 166 -6.43 16.01 13.63
N ASN A 167 -7.04 17.19 13.53
CA ASN A 167 -6.77 18.24 14.52
C ASN A 167 -7.20 17.84 15.94
N LYS A 168 -7.77 16.66 16.13
CA LYS A 168 -8.19 16.21 17.46
C LYS A 168 -7.75 14.80 17.89
N ASP A 169 -7.64 13.78 17.03
CA ASP A 169 -7.59 12.43 17.61
C ASP A 169 -6.55 11.42 17.08
N SER A 170 -6.22 11.35 15.81
CA SER A 170 -5.35 10.23 15.37
C SER A 170 -3.86 10.57 15.30
N HIS A 171 -3.52 11.79 14.92
CA HIS A 171 -2.11 12.19 14.85
C HIS A 171 -1.56 12.58 16.22
N ALA A 172 -2.37 13.26 17.05
CA ALA A 172 -2.03 13.54 18.43
C ALA A 172 -1.85 12.24 19.25
N ILE A 173 -2.69 11.22 19.01
CA ILE A 173 -2.55 9.90 19.62
C ILE A 173 -1.27 9.18 19.13
N LEU A 174 -0.93 9.28 17.85
CA LEU A 174 0.31 8.71 17.31
C LEU A 174 1.55 9.39 17.88
N LEU A 175 1.54 10.71 17.99
CA LEU A 175 2.64 11.47 18.58
C LEU A 175 2.77 11.22 20.08
N SER A 176 1.67 11.23 20.83
CA SER A 176 1.70 10.95 22.28
C SER A 176 2.20 9.54 22.60
N LYS A 177 1.76 8.52 21.83
CA LYS A 177 2.29 7.16 21.98
C LYS A 177 3.76 7.05 21.61
N LYS A 178 4.24 7.83 20.65
CA LYS A 178 5.65 7.88 20.31
C LYS A 178 6.49 8.45 21.43
N ASP A 179 6.01 9.55 22.03
CA ASP A 179 6.67 10.19 23.16
C ASP A 179 6.72 9.26 24.38
N ASP A 180 5.63 8.51 24.64
CA ASP A 180 5.57 7.53 25.72
C ASP A 180 6.59 6.37 25.51
N LEU A 181 6.71 5.86 24.29
CA LEU A 181 7.66 4.80 23.94
C LEU A 181 9.12 5.27 24.01
N GLU A 182 9.39 6.52 23.62
CA GLU A 182 10.73 7.12 23.74
C GLU A 182 11.14 7.34 25.20
N GLN A 183 10.18 7.67 26.07
CA GLN A 183 10.42 7.80 27.53
C GLN A 183 10.65 6.43 28.20
N GLU A 184 9.90 5.39 27.81
CA GLU A 184 10.13 4.02 28.32
C GLU A 184 11.52 3.51 27.92
N SER A 185 11.97 3.76 26.69
CA SER A 185 13.28 3.31 26.19
C SER A 185 14.48 4.07 26.81
N GLN A 186 14.24 5.21 27.47
CA GLN A 186 15.29 5.97 28.16
C GLN A 186 15.39 5.59 29.64
N ASN A 187 14.43 4.83 30.16
CA ASN A 187 14.38 4.39 31.56
C ASN A 187 14.78 2.92 31.78
N GLU A 188 15.12 2.19 30.70
CA GLU A 188 15.75 0.88 30.72
C GLU A 188 17.28 0.98 30.46
#